data_f81f4a4ba6156009d0a17ceb42a7aa6b
#
_entry.id   f81f4a4ba6156009d0a17ceb42a7aa6b
#
_cell.length_a   1.000
_cell.length_b   1.000
_cell.length_c   1.000
_cell.angle_alpha   90.00
_cell.angle_beta   90.00
_cell.angle_gamma   90.00
#
_symmetry.space_group_name_H-M   'P 1'
#
loop_
_entity.id
_entity.type
_entity.pdbx_description
1 polymer ?
#
loop_
_entity_poly.entity_id
_entity_poly.type
_entity_poly.pdbx_seq_one_letter_code
_entity_poly.pdbx_strand_id
1 'polypeptide(L)'
;MKKILLFIICFANFLFAEPRLEFDQTALDEYVHSIDESFEYKLIKTISGEGYKTYIVDLTSQSYLTKNDIDRTEWKHWLIIVSPDVIKHQTGMLVIGAGDNDGKIPQGPDQLSVEYAKATNSVVASLGMVPNQPLTFSGESEPRWEDAIIAYTWDKYFTTGEDRWPLRMAMTKSAVAAMDAIQLIIEDMNGTKIEKFVVSGASKRGWTTWTTGGVDDRVEAIIPVVIDVLNLEPSFEHHWSAYGFWAPAIQDYVDMEIMDWWGTKEMESLFELVDPFNVKERYQMPKLLVNAAGDQFFIPTSSQFYFDELPGEKYLRYVPNADHNVAEGTDALQTILAFYASILNKVPRPEFSWELSEDGSIEVISKSQVKEVMMWSATNEKARDFRKDTIGNSWVAENLKQNEDGLYIARPSMPKEGWKAYFVEMTYETPFGLDLKLTTPVRVTPDTLPFEYKRPEKQKKGFLSNLN
;
A
#
# COMPACT_ATOMS: atom_id res chain seq x y z
N MET A 1 -17.56 57.05 -19.50
CA MET A 1 -16.88 55.83 -19.94
C MET A 1 -16.93 54.83 -18.76
N LYS A 2 -17.90 53.93 -18.76
CA LYS A 2 -18.05 52.89 -17.74
C LYS A 2 -17.21 51.67 -18.20
N LYS A 3 -16.21 51.28 -17.42
CA LYS A 3 -15.47 50.03 -17.61
C LYS A 3 -16.35 48.88 -17.11
N ILE A 4 -16.77 48.03 -18.04
CA ILE A 4 -17.45 46.79 -17.73
C ILE A 4 -16.32 45.80 -17.42
N LEU A 5 -16.29 45.31 -16.15
CA LEU A 5 -15.42 44.24 -15.71
C LEU A 5 -16.09 42.92 -16.11
N LEU A 6 -15.55 42.27 -17.09
CA LEU A 6 -16.00 40.93 -17.55
C LEU A 6 -15.44 39.89 -16.57
N PHE A 7 -16.29 39.33 -15.69
CA PHE A 7 -15.95 38.14 -14.92
C PHE A 7 -16.04 36.94 -15.87
N ILE A 8 -14.90 36.42 -16.25
CA ILE A 8 -14.84 35.11 -16.93
C ILE A 8 -14.91 34.06 -15.83
N ILE A 9 -16.11 33.48 -15.65
CA ILE A 9 -16.28 32.26 -14.87
C ILE A 9 -15.74 31.11 -15.76
N CYS A 10 -14.52 30.69 -15.49
CA CYS A 10 -14.02 29.42 -16.04
C CYS A 10 -14.81 28.29 -15.38
N PHE A 11 -15.79 27.74 -16.07
CA PHE A 11 -16.27 26.40 -15.76
C PHE A 11 -15.14 25.45 -16.14
N ALA A 12 -14.40 24.99 -15.14
CA ALA A 12 -13.53 23.84 -15.30
C ALA A 12 -14.44 22.66 -15.66
N ASN A 13 -14.38 22.18 -16.88
CA ASN A 13 -14.91 20.87 -17.22
C ASN A 13 -14.02 19.86 -16.49
N PHE A 14 -14.46 19.39 -15.33
CA PHE A 14 -13.87 18.25 -14.67
C PHE A 14 -14.04 17.08 -15.64
N LEU A 15 -12.93 16.65 -16.21
CA LEU A 15 -12.83 15.34 -16.83
C LEU A 15 -12.83 14.32 -15.67
N PHE A 16 -14.02 13.96 -15.22
CA PHE A 16 -14.18 12.80 -14.36
C PHE A 16 -13.65 11.60 -15.13
N ALA A 17 -12.73 10.85 -14.54
CA ALA A 17 -12.44 9.52 -15.02
C ALA A 17 -13.78 8.77 -15.09
N GLU A 18 -14.12 8.26 -16.26
CA GLU A 18 -15.34 7.47 -16.36
C GLU A 18 -15.23 6.28 -15.39
N PRO A 19 -16.26 6.01 -14.57
CA PRO A 19 -16.22 4.88 -13.67
C PRO A 19 -16.00 3.60 -14.48
N ARG A 20 -15.32 2.62 -13.91
CA ARG A 20 -15.13 1.30 -14.53
C ARG A 20 -16.50 0.69 -14.80
N LEU A 21 -16.96 0.81 -16.04
CA LEU A 21 -18.33 0.39 -16.47
C LEU A 21 -18.59 -1.11 -16.31
N GLU A 22 -17.54 -1.90 -16.03
CA GLU A 22 -17.62 -3.37 -15.91
C GLU A 22 -17.85 -3.89 -14.49
N PHE A 23 -17.74 -3.01 -13.47
CA PHE A 23 -17.88 -3.39 -12.06
C PHE A 23 -18.97 -2.56 -11.37
N ASP A 24 -19.69 -3.21 -10.46
CA ASP A 24 -20.65 -2.52 -9.60
C ASP A 24 -19.95 -1.46 -8.76
N GLN A 25 -20.58 -0.30 -8.62
CA GLN A 25 -20.08 0.77 -7.75
C GLN A 25 -20.20 0.35 -6.29
N THR A 26 -19.14 0.65 -5.52
CA THR A 26 -19.11 0.43 -4.08
C THR A 26 -19.28 1.75 -3.33
N ALA A 27 -19.56 1.69 -2.03
CA ALA A 27 -19.61 2.91 -1.19
C ALA A 27 -18.28 3.67 -1.21
N LEU A 28 -17.14 2.99 -1.41
CA LEU A 28 -15.85 3.64 -1.61
C LEU A 28 -15.81 4.45 -2.91
N ASP A 29 -16.32 3.91 -4.03
CA ASP A 29 -16.43 4.65 -5.29
C ASP A 29 -17.29 5.91 -5.13
N GLU A 30 -18.46 5.76 -4.50
CA GLU A 30 -19.38 6.88 -4.23
C GLU A 30 -18.73 7.97 -3.38
N TYR A 31 -18.02 7.55 -2.32
CA TYR A 31 -17.32 8.50 -1.45
C TYR A 31 -16.20 9.23 -2.20
N VAL A 32 -15.34 8.51 -2.90
CA VAL A 32 -14.16 9.08 -3.57
C VAL A 32 -14.57 10.03 -4.70
N HIS A 33 -15.56 9.64 -5.51
CA HIS A 33 -15.99 10.44 -6.67
C HIS A 33 -17.07 11.46 -6.32
N SER A 34 -17.52 11.56 -5.05
CA SER A 34 -18.42 12.62 -4.63
C SER A 34 -17.75 13.99 -4.78
N ILE A 35 -18.51 14.97 -5.28
CA ILE A 35 -18.02 16.35 -5.38
C ILE A 35 -17.77 16.89 -3.97
N ASP A 36 -16.60 17.48 -3.77
CA ASP A 36 -16.25 18.15 -2.52
C ASP A 36 -15.87 19.62 -2.82
N GLU A 37 -16.68 20.55 -2.32
CA GLU A 37 -16.49 21.97 -2.56
C GLU A 37 -15.23 22.53 -1.89
N SER A 38 -14.62 21.79 -0.96
CA SER A 38 -13.39 22.21 -0.29
C SER A 38 -12.13 21.88 -1.09
N PHE A 39 -12.25 21.10 -2.19
CA PHE A 39 -11.08 20.79 -3.02
C PHE A 39 -10.43 22.07 -3.57
N GLU A 40 -9.19 22.29 -3.15
CA GLU A 40 -8.40 23.45 -3.57
C GLU A 40 -6.92 23.09 -3.58
N TYR A 41 -6.17 23.62 -4.54
CA TYR A 41 -4.72 23.55 -4.53
C TYR A 41 -4.09 24.91 -4.76
N LYS A 42 -2.98 25.16 -4.08
CA LYS A 42 -2.22 26.40 -4.17
C LYS A 42 -0.74 26.12 -4.33
N LEU A 43 -0.15 26.56 -5.45
CA LEU A 43 1.29 26.55 -5.62
C LEU A 43 1.94 27.55 -4.65
N ILE A 44 2.68 27.03 -3.68
CA ILE A 44 3.37 27.85 -2.66
C ILE A 44 4.75 28.27 -3.14
N LYS A 45 5.49 27.35 -3.78
CA LYS A 45 6.87 27.60 -4.15
C LYS A 45 7.29 26.72 -5.32
N THR A 46 8.09 27.29 -6.22
CA THR A 46 8.83 26.55 -7.23
C THR A 46 10.33 26.62 -6.90
N ILE A 47 10.99 25.47 -6.89
CA ILE A 47 12.42 25.34 -6.61
C ILE A 47 13.08 24.73 -7.85
N SER A 48 14.13 25.39 -8.37
CA SER A 48 14.93 24.84 -9.46
C SER A 48 16.08 24.03 -8.91
N GLY A 49 16.19 22.77 -9.36
CA GLY A 49 17.34 21.90 -9.14
C GLY A 49 18.10 21.66 -10.43
N GLU A 50 19.18 20.90 -10.38
CA GLU A 50 19.94 20.51 -11.57
C GLU A 50 19.21 19.43 -12.37
N GLY A 51 18.61 19.82 -13.50
CA GLY A 51 17.87 18.94 -14.37
C GLY A 51 16.41 18.69 -13.94
N TYR A 52 15.88 19.47 -12.98
CA TYR A 52 14.48 19.35 -12.55
C TYR A 52 13.96 20.62 -11.90
N LYS A 53 12.64 20.71 -11.79
CA LYS A 53 11.92 21.65 -10.93
C LYS A 53 11.08 20.91 -9.91
N THR A 54 10.91 21.54 -8.75
CA THR A 54 10.02 21.06 -7.69
C THR A 54 8.91 22.07 -7.48
N TYR A 55 7.67 21.60 -7.45
CA TYR A 55 6.50 22.40 -7.08
C TYR A 55 6.03 21.96 -5.71
N ILE A 56 5.99 22.90 -4.76
CA ILE A 56 5.45 22.69 -3.42
C ILE A 56 4.05 23.26 -3.41
N VAL A 57 3.07 22.40 -3.16
CA VAL A 57 1.64 22.69 -3.27
C VAL A 57 0.97 22.45 -1.92
N ASP A 58 0.18 23.43 -1.46
CA ASP A 58 -0.80 23.27 -0.39
C ASP A 58 -2.08 22.73 -1.05
N LEU A 59 -2.42 21.50 -0.75
CA LEU A 59 -3.58 20.80 -1.29
C LEU A 59 -4.61 20.60 -0.18
N THR A 60 -5.82 21.12 -0.35
CA THR A 60 -6.99 20.69 0.40
C THR A 60 -7.72 19.62 -0.42
N SER A 61 -7.72 18.38 0.06
CA SER A 61 -8.27 17.27 -0.71
C SER A 61 -9.77 17.09 -0.55
N GLN A 62 -10.28 17.38 0.65
CA GLN A 62 -11.68 17.16 1.02
C GLN A 62 -12.03 17.71 2.38
N SER A 63 -13.34 17.67 2.70
CA SER A 63 -13.86 17.76 4.07
C SER A 63 -14.23 16.35 4.55
N TYR A 64 -13.63 15.89 5.66
CA TYR A 64 -13.89 14.60 6.28
C TYR A 64 -14.68 14.79 7.57
N LEU A 65 -15.80 14.06 7.73
CA LEU A 65 -16.70 14.16 8.87
C LEU A 65 -17.24 15.60 9.09
N THR A 66 -17.71 15.90 10.30
CA THR A 66 -18.25 17.23 10.65
C THR A 66 -17.57 17.78 11.90
N LYS A 67 -17.75 19.09 12.16
CA LYS A 67 -17.25 19.74 13.39
C LYS A 67 -17.89 19.21 14.68
N ASN A 68 -18.97 18.44 14.56
CA ASN A 68 -19.56 17.74 15.70
C ASN A 68 -18.83 16.42 16.00
N ASP A 69 -18.07 15.88 15.05
CA ASP A 69 -17.40 14.60 15.12
C ASP A 69 -15.92 14.75 15.46
N ILE A 70 -15.24 15.74 14.85
CA ILE A 70 -13.79 15.95 14.98
C ILE A 70 -13.42 17.44 15.04
N ASP A 71 -12.24 17.72 15.56
CA ASP A 71 -11.69 19.07 15.68
C ASP A 71 -11.26 19.69 14.34
N ARG A 72 -10.86 18.87 13.35
CA ARG A 72 -10.34 19.31 12.05
C ARG A 72 -10.99 18.55 10.90
N THR A 73 -11.87 19.19 10.18
CA THR A 73 -12.62 18.59 9.07
C THR A 73 -11.95 18.74 7.71
N GLU A 74 -11.28 19.85 7.44
CA GLU A 74 -10.56 20.08 6.19
C GLU A 74 -9.26 19.29 6.19
N TRP A 75 -9.08 18.40 5.20
CA TRP A 75 -7.87 17.63 5.02
C TRP A 75 -6.90 18.34 4.10
N LYS A 76 -5.78 18.77 4.67
CA LYS A 76 -4.71 19.51 3.99
C LYS A 76 -3.46 18.67 3.88
N HIS A 77 -2.76 18.82 2.77
CA HIS A 77 -1.59 18.01 2.45
C HIS A 77 -0.50 18.89 1.85
N TRP A 78 0.74 18.53 2.14
CA TRP A 78 1.85 18.97 1.29
C TRP A 78 1.97 18.00 0.13
N LEU A 79 1.66 18.49 -1.07
CA LEU A 79 1.92 17.78 -2.31
C LEU A 79 3.20 18.35 -2.93
N ILE A 80 4.24 17.52 -3.02
CA ILE A 80 5.55 17.89 -3.57
C ILE A 80 5.73 17.18 -4.90
N ILE A 81 5.80 17.94 -5.99
CA ILE A 81 5.89 17.40 -7.35
C ILE A 81 7.28 17.69 -7.90
N VAL A 82 8.02 16.65 -8.23
CA VAL A 82 9.31 16.73 -8.93
C VAL A 82 9.08 16.48 -10.41
N SER A 83 9.36 17.49 -11.23
CA SER A 83 9.25 17.46 -12.67
C SER A 83 10.65 17.57 -13.29
N PRO A 84 11.14 16.58 -14.01
CA PRO A 84 12.40 16.70 -14.77
C PRO A 84 12.25 17.76 -15.87
N ASP A 85 13.37 18.39 -16.25
CA ASP A 85 13.36 19.41 -17.33
C ASP A 85 12.83 18.86 -18.67
N VAL A 86 13.00 17.56 -18.88
CA VAL A 86 12.46 16.83 -20.03
C VAL A 86 11.58 15.69 -19.52
N ILE A 87 10.27 15.84 -19.67
CA ILE A 87 9.29 14.78 -19.35
C ILE A 87 9.16 13.89 -20.59
N LYS A 88 9.45 12.60 -20.46
CA LYS A 88 9.36 11.62 -21.56
C LYS A 88 8.12 10.75 -21.50
N HIS A 89 7.41 10.71 -20.37
CA HIS A 89 6.29 9.81 -20.14
C HIS A 89 5.04 10.58 -19.68
N GLN A 90 3.89 10.15 -20.15
CA GLN A 90 2.58 10.65 -19.69
C GLN A 90 2.09 9.92 -18.41
N THR A 91 2.89 8.96 -17.94
CA THR A 91 2.68 8.29 -16.66
C THR A 91 3.61 8.90 -15.62
N GLY A 92 3.05 9.34 -14.51
CA GLY A 92 3.78 9.81 -13.33
C GLY A 92 3.74 8.79 -12.19
N MET A 93 4.52 9.06 -11.12
CA MET A 93 4.46 8.30 -9.88
C MET A 93 3.86 9.15 -8.76
N LEU A 94 2.91 8.59 -8.02
CA LEU A 94 2.41 9.15 -6.77
C LEU A 94 2.85 8.28 -5.60
N VAL A 95 3.62 8.86 -4.69
CA VAL A 95 4.01 8.23 -3.43
C VAL A 95 3.16 8.81 -2.30
N ILE A 96 2.36 7.96 -1.66
CA ILE A 96 1.51 8.36 -0.54
C ILE A 96 2.34 8.25 0.75
N GLY A 97 2.52 9.39 1.43
CA GLY A 97 3.38 9.55 2.58
C GLY A 97 2.67 9.91 3.88
N ALA A 98 3.39 9.73 4.98
CA ALA A 98 2.98 10.15 6.32
C ALA A 98 3.21 11.65 6.55
N GLY A 99 2.99 12.11 7.77
CA GLY A 99 3.19 13.46 8.24
C GLY A 99 2.11 13.86 9.23
N ASP A 100 2.20 15.09 9.71
CA ASP A 100 1.26 15.67 10.67
C ASP A 100 0.69 17.01 10.21
N ASN A 101 -0.46 17.39 10.78
CA ASN A 101 -1.20 18.60 10.43
C ASN A 101 -0.47 19.91 10.75
N ASP A 102 0.51 19.87 11.66
CA ASP A 102 1.29 21.02 12.10
C ASP A 102 2.63 21.09 11.36
N GLY A 103 2.78 20.26 10.32
CA GLY A 103 3.97 20.21 9.47
C GLY A 103 4.29 21.55 8.83
N LYS A 104 5.56 21.98 8.97
CA LYS A 104 6.05 23.20 8.34
C LYS A 104 6.03 23.05 6.82
N ILE A 105 5.95 24.18 6.12
CA ILE A 105 6.11 24.22 4.66
C ILE A 105 7.40 23.50 4.26
N PRO A 106 7.34 22.47 3.42
CA PRO A 106 8.50 21.75 2.94
C PRO A 106 9.52 22.70 2.28
N GLN A 107 10.80 22.48 2.54
CA GLN A 107 11.86 23.35 1.98
C GLN A 107 12.35 22.86 0.62
N GLY A 108 12.04 21.64 0.24
CA GLY A 108 12.40 21.01 -1.03
C GLY A 108 11.83 19.62 -1.15
N PRO A 109 12.12 18.92 -2.25
CA PRO A 109 11.74 17.52 -2.44
C PRO A 109 12.59 16.62 -1.53
N ASP A 110 12.09 15.43 -1.28
CA ASP A 110 12.92 14.34 -0.78
C ASP A 110 13.86 13.84 -1.89
N GLN A 111 14.99 13.26 -1.48
CA GLN A 111 16.03 12.82 -2.41
C GLN A 111 15.55 11.68 -3.32
N LEU A 112 14.73 10.76 -2.80
CA LEU A 112 14.21 9.62 -3.55
C LEU A 112 13.34 10.07 -4.73
N SER A 113 12.44 11.03 -4.51
CA SER A 113 11.62 11.60 -5.58
C SER A 113 12.47 12.24 -6.69
N VAL A 114 13.55 12.94 -6.31
CA VAL A 114 14.49 13.52 -7.28
C VAL A 114 15.23 12.44 -8.08
N GLU A 115 15.74 11.42 -7.39
CA GLU A 115 16.45 10.30 -8.03
C GLU A 115 15.55 9.56 -9.01
N TYR A 116 14.33 9.25 -8.63
CA TYR A 116 13.36 8.56 -9.49
C TYR A 116 12.98 9.41 -10.69
N ALA A 117 12.64 10.69 -10.48
CA ALA A 117 12.28 11.58 -11.57
C ALA A 117 13.42 11.76 -12.60
N LYS A 118 14.66 11.90 -12.13
CA LYS A 118 15.85 12.03 -13.01
C LYS A 118 16.18 10.72 -13.72
N ALA A 119 16.13 9.59 -13.00
CA ALA A 119 16.44 8.28 -13.58
C ALA A 119 15.45 7.88 -14.68
N THR A 120 14.19 8.28 -14.54
CA THR A 120 13.11 7.86 -15.44
C THR A 120 12.66 8.94 -16.41
N ASN A 121 13.06 10.20 -16.24
CA ASN A 121 12.51 11.34 -16.97
C ASN A 121 10.97 11.41 -16.89
N SER A 122 10.39 11.10 -15.76
CA SER A 122 8.95 11.15 -15.47
C SER A 122 8.66 12.04 -14.26
N VAL A 123 7.42 12.49 -14.14
CA VAL A 123 6.96 13.23 -12.97
C VAL A 123 6.83 12.26 -11.78
N VAL A 124 7.42 12.65 -10.64
CA VAL A 124 7.31 11.92 -9.37
C VAL A 124 6.78 12.88 -8.31
N ALA A 125 5.70 12.50 -7.65
CA ALA A 125 5.08 13.33 -6.62
C ALA A 125 4.95 12.56 -5.31
N SER A 126 5.15 13.26 -4.19
CA SER A 126 4.87 12.76 -2.85
C SER A 126 3.72 13.55 -2.22
N LEU A 127 2.71 12.82 -1.76
CA LEU A 127 1.57 13.35 -1.00
C LEU A 127 1.80 13.08 0.48
N GLY A 128 2.16 14.09 1.25
CA GLY A 128 2.33 13.98 2.70
C GLY A 128 1.02 14.06 3.47
N MET A 129 1.08 13.77 4.78
CA MET A 129 -0.02 13.94 5.73
C MET A 129 -1.25 13.06 5.41
N VAL A 130 -1.01 11.79 5.04
CA VAL A 130 -2.07 10.78 4.85
C VAL A 130 -1.90 9.66 5.90
N PRO A 131 -2.85 9.50 6.86
CA PRO A 131 -4.03 10.35 7.10
C PRO A 131 -3.67 11.77 7.54
N ASN A 132 -4.65 12.66 7.49
CA ASN A 132 -4.52 14.01 8.02
C ASN A 132 -4.65 13.95 9.55
N GLN A 133 -3.55 14.10 10.26
CA GLN A 133 -3.39 13.79 11.70
C GLN A 133 -2.52 14.80 12.43
N PRO A 134 -2.65 14.94 13.79
CA PRO A 134 -3.58 14.22 14.65
C PRO A 134 -5.03 14.67 14.48
N LEU A 135 -5.98 13.86 14.97
CA LEU A 135 -7.39 14.20 15.06
C LEU A 135 -7.90 13.98 16.49
N THR A 136 -8.63 14.96 17.02
CA THR A 136 -9.32 14.84 18.30
C THR A 136 -10.81 14.64 18.04
N PHE A 137 -11.34 13.49 18.46
CA PHE A 137 -12.75 13.16 18.28
C PHE A 137 -13.62 13.80 19.37
N SER A 138 -14.87 14.10 19.01
CA SER A 138 -15.83 14.68 19.97
C SER A 138 -16.01 13.76 21.19
N GLY A 139 -15.85 14.34 22.37
CA GLY A 139 -15.91 13.61 23.65
C GLY A 139 -14.56 13.04 24.13
N GLU A 140 -13.48 13.18 23.35
CA GLU A 140 -12.13 12.84 23.76
C GLU A 140 -11.32 14.08 24.15
N SER A 141 -10.35 13.92 25.05
CA SER A 141 -9.44 15.00 25.47
C SER A 141 -8.08 14.92 24.77
N GLU A 142 -7.70 13.74 24.28
CA GLU A 142 -6.40 13.49 23.69
C GLU A 142 -6.52 13.24 22.19
N PRO A 143 -5.56 13.72 21.39
CA PRO A 143 -5.54 13.47 19.96
C PRO A 143 -5.11 12.05 19.63
N ARG A 144 -5.67 11.48 18.57
CA ARG A 144 -5.29 10.18 18.04
C ARG A 144 -4.38 10.31 16.82
N TRP A 145 -3.55 9.31 16.63
CA TRP A 145 -2.58 9.22 15.55
C TRP A 145 -2.67 7.87 14.86
N GLU A 146 -2.31 7.83 13.59
CA GLU A 146 -2.02 6.61 12.84
C GLU A 146 -3.12 5.54 12.98
N ASP A 147 -2.78 4.35 13.44
CA ASP A 147 -3.70 3.22 13.58
C ASP A 147 -4.76 3.44 14.67
N ALA A 148 -4.47 4.26 15.68
CA ALA A 148 -5.46 4.63 16.69
C ALA A 148 -6.65 5.42 16.11
N ILE A 149 -6.44 6.22 15.02
CA ILE A 149 -7.54 6.86 14.30
C ILE A 149 -8.35 5.81 13.54
N ILE A 150 -7.69 4.87 12.87
CA ILE A 150 -8.37 3.83 12.09
C ILE A 150 -9.23 2.96 13.02
N ALA A 151 -8.65 2.48 14.11
CA ALA A 151 -9.36 1.66 15.09
C ALA A 151 -10.59 2.38 15.67
N TYR A 152 -10.44 3.66 16.04
CA TYR A 152 -11.55 4.48 16.52
C TYR A 152 -12.66 4.62 15.47
N THR A 153 -12.31 4.89 14.23
CA THR A 153 -13.31 5.07 13.17
C THR A 153 -14.02 3.76 12.81
N TRP A 154 -13.37 2.61 12.99
CA TRP A 154 -13.99 1.30 12.87
C TRP A 154 -14.99 1.06 14.01
N ASP A 155 -14.65 1.36 15.27
CA ASP A 155 -15.58 1.28 16.40
C ASP A 155 -16.82 2.16 16.19
N LYS A 156 -16.62 3.35 15.66
CA LYS A 156 -17.74 4.23 15.28
C LYS A 156 -18.63 3.63 14.20
N TYR A 157 -18.03 3.04 13.16
CA TYR A 157 -18.79 2.34 12.13
C TYR A 157 -19.62 1.19 12.72
N PHE A 158 -19.05 0.34 13.57
CA PHE A 158 -19.76 -0.76 14.18
C PHE A 158 -20.98 -0.32 15.02
N THR A 159 -20.91 0.85 15.59
CA THR A 159 -21.98 1.37 16.45
C THR A 159 -23.02 2.16 15.68
N THR A 160 -22.65 2.86 14.60
CA THR A 160 -23.53 3.77 13.85
C THR A 160 -24.02 3.23 12.52
N GLY A 161 -23.22 2.38 11.85
CA GLY A 161 -23.48 1.92 10.49
C GLY A 161 -23.28 3.00 9.42
N GLU A 162 -22.62 4.11 9.74
CA GLU A 162 -22.42 5.21 8.80
C GLU A 162 -21.10 5.04 8.03
N ASP A 163 -21.18 4.82 6.71
CA ASP A 163 -20.03 4.57 5.82
C ASP A 163 -19.04 5.74 5.76
N ARG A 164 -19.42 6.92 6.25
CA ARG A 164 -18.53 8.10 6.33
C ARG A 164 -17.43 7.97 7.39
N TRP A 165 -17.55 7.03 8.38
CA TRP A 165 -16.60 6.91 9.46
C TRP A 165 -15.28 6.28 9.07
N PRO A 166 -15.21 5.15 8.35
CA PRO A 166 -13.94 4.49 8.08
C PRO A 166 -12.92 5.41 7.40
N LEU A 167 -11.82 5.67 8.10
CA LEU A 167 -10.76 6.60 7.69
C LEU A 167 -10.18 6.28 6.31
N ARG A 168 -10.23 5.00 5.90
CA ARG A 168 -9.73 4.52 4.61
C ARG A 168 -10.39 5.20 3.41
N MET A 169 -11.66 5.59 3.54
CA MET A 169 -12.40 6.33 2.52
C MET A 169 -11.71 7.68 2.22
N ALA A 170 -11.47 8.44 3.29
CA ALA A 170 -10.85 9.77 3.18
C ALA A 170 -9.37 9.69 2.71
N MET A 171 -8.63 8.67 3.16
CA MET A 171 -7.25 8.45 2.70
C MET A 171 -7.20 8.20 1.19
N THR A 172 -8.12 7.40 0.65
CA THR A 172 -8.22 7.11 -0.79
C THR A 172 -8.58 8.35 -1.58
N LYS A 173 -9.59 9.11 -1.14
CA LYS A 173 -9.98 10.37 -1.78
C LYS A 173 -8.85 11.39 -1.84
N SER A 174 -7.99 11.43 -0.80
CA SER A 174 -6.81 12.31 -0.81
C SER A 174 -5.81 11.95 -1.91
N ALA A 175 -5.61 10.66 -2.17
CA ALA A 175 -4.72 10.20 -3.25
C ALA A 175 -5.28 10.54 -4.63
N VAL A 176 -6.59 10.36 -4.83
CA VAL A 176 -7.27 10.72 -6.09
C VAL A 176 -7.21 12.24 -6.32
N ALA A 177 -7.51 13.05 -5.30
CA ALA A 177 -7.40 14.51 -5.36
C ALA A 177 -5.95 14.98 -5.67
N ALA A 178 -4.94 14.28 -5.16
CA ALA A 178 -3.55 14.58 -5.51
C ALA A 178 -3.25 14.30 -6.98
N MET A 179 -3.77 13.21 -7.55
CA MET A 179 -3.62 12.94 -8.99
C MET A 179 -4.27 14.04 -9.85
N ASP A 180 -5.45 14.54 -9.45
CA ASP A 180 -6.12 15.67 -10.12
C ASP A 180 -5.24 16.92 -10.09
N ALA A 181 -4.72 17.29 -8.91
CA ALA A 181 -3.86 18.45 -8.75
C ALA A 181 -2.55 18.32 -9.57
N ILE A 182 -1.93 17.13 -9.59
CA ILE A 182 -0.70 16.87 -10.39
C ILE A 182 -0.98 17.10 -11.87
N GLN A 183 -2.07 16.55 -12.41
CA GLN A 183 -2.43 16.73 -13.81
C GLN A 183 -2.58 18.20 -14.17
N LEU A 184 -3.35 18.95 -13.40
CA LEU A 184 -3.61 20.37 -13.63
C LEU A 184 -2.33 21.22 -13.54
N ILE A 185 -1.51 21.00 -12.51
CA ILE A 185 -0.27 21.76 -12.29
C ILE A 185 0.77 21.48 -13.37
N ILE A 186 0.98 20.21 -13.74
CA ILE A 186 2.00 19.88 -14.73
C ILE A 186 1.58 20.36 -16.13
N GLU A 187 0.30 20.28 -16.47
CA GLU A 187 -0.20 20.83 -17.72
C GLU A 187 -0.02 22.35 -17.78
N ASP A 188 -0.35 23.09 -16.71
CA ASP A 188 -0.16 24.55 -16.64
C ASP A 188 1.32 24.97 -16.67
N MET A 189 2.19 24.28 -15.91
CA MET A 189 3.59 24.68 -15.74
C MET A 189 4.52 24.23 -16.86
N ASN A 190 4.23 23.11 -17.52
CA ASN A 190 5.12 22.44 -18.46
C ASN A 190 4.47 22.20 -19.84
N GLY A 191 3.14 22.35 -19.95
CA GLY A 191 2.39 21.99 -21.16
C GLY A 191 2.34 20.48 -21.45
N THR A 192 2.69 19.64 -20.46
CA THR A 192 2.69 18.18 -20.58
C THR A 192 1.48 17.62 -19.85
N LYS A 193 0.72 16.77 -20.54
CA LYS A 193 -0.41 16.07 -19.92
C LYS A 193 0.05 14.78 -19.28
N ILE A 194 -0.15 14.65 -17.97
CA ILE A 194 -0.01 13.38 -17.26
C ILE A 194 -1.35 12.66 -17.32
N GLU A 195 -1.37 11.45 -17.88
CA GLU A 195 -2.62 10.70 -18.12
C GLU A 195 -2.78 9.52 -17.14
N LYS A 196 -1.66 8.92 -16.73
CA LYS A 196 -1.65 7.73 -15.89
C LYS A 196 -0.71 7.89 -14.70
N PHE A 197 -0.88 7.01 -13.72
CA PHE A 197 -0.09 7.01 -12.51
C PHE A 197 0.33 5.59 -12.10
N VAL A 198 1.55 5.48 -11.58
CA VAL A 198 1.96 4.38 -10.73
C VAL A 198 1.84 4.87 -9.29
N VAL A 199 1.03 4.18 -8.49
CA VAL A 199 0.76 4.58 -7.10
C VAL A 199 1.51 3.68 -6.14
N SER A 200 2.16 4.26 -5.13
CA SER A 200 2.89 3.54 -4.09
C SER A 200 2.68 4.18 -2.72
N GLY A 201 2.79 3.38 -1.69
CA GLY A 201 2.73 3.83 -0.31
C GLY A 201 3.03 2.68 0.63
N ALA A 202 3.47 3.00 1.87
CA ALA A 202 3.85 2.00 2.84
C ALA A 202 2.80 1.85 3.96
N SER A 203 2.62 0.61 4.47
CA SER A 203 1.75 0.31 5.58
C SER A 203 0.30 0.71 5.29
N LYS A 204 -0.36 1.49 6.14
CA LYS A 204 -1.71 2.04 5.89
C LYS A 204 -1.81 2.86 4.59
N ARG A 205 -0.70 3.43 4.10
CA ARG A 205 -0.63 4.10 2.78
C ARG A 205 -0.48 3.08 1.64
N GLY A 206 0.07 1.91 1.91
CA GLY A 206 0.02 0.75 1.02
C GLY A 206 -1.41 0.21 0.86
N TRP A 207 -2.20 0.23 1.94
CA TRP A 207 -3.64 -0.02 1.84
C TRP A 207 -4.32 1.03 0.95
N THR A 208 -4.02 2.32 1.16
CA THR A 208 -4.53 3.40 0.30
C THR A 208 -4.07 3.21 -1.16
N THR A 209 -2.89 2.66 -1.39
CA THR A 209 -2.40 2.29 -2.73
C THR A 209 -3.33 1.27 -3.39
N TRP A 210 -3.72 0.21 -2.67
CA TRP A 210 -4.69 -0.76 -3.14
C TRP A 210 -6.03 -0.11 -3.47
N THR A 211 -6.62 0.59 -2.51
CA THR A 211 -7.95 1.21 -2.70
C THR A 211 -7.95 2.24 -3.81
N THR A 212 -6.89 3.04 -3.97
CA THR A 212 -6.75 3.98 -5.09
C THR A 212 -6.71 3.25 -6.43
N GLY A 213 -5.93 2.16 -6.53
CA GLY A 213 -5.92 1.31 -7.73
C GLY A 213 -7.26 0.63 -8.02
N GLY A 214 -8.08 0.41 -6.97
CA GLY A 214 -9.43 -0.16 -7.09
C GLY A 214 -10.48 0.81 -7.63
N VAL A 215 -10.33 2.12 -7.42
CA VAL A 215 -11.38 3.12 -7.72
C VAL A 215 -11.02 4.10 -8.84
N ASP A 216 -9.77 4.18 -9.30
CA ASP A 216 -9.34 5.19 -10.29
C ASP A 216 -8.63 4.54 -11.48
N ASP A 217 -9.22 4.66 -12.66
CA ASP A 217 -8.72 4.06 -13.92
C ASP A 217 -7.44 4.73 -14.45
N ARG A 218 -7.01 5.83 -13.87
CA ARG A 218 -5.71 6.44 -14.18
C ARG A 218 -4.55 5.66 -13.58
N VAL A 219 -4.81 4.75 -12.64
CA VAL A 219 -3.77 3.93 -12.03
C VAL A 219 -3.37 2.80 -12.98
N GLU A 220 -2.16 2.92 -13.54
CA GLU A 220 -1.59 1.98 -14.52
C GLU A 220 -0.82 0.83 -13.85
N ALA A 221 -0.30 1.05 -12.64
CA ALA A 221 0.30 0.02 -11.80
C ALA A 221 0.28 0.43 -10.32
N ILE A 222 0.37 -0.54 -9.43
CA ILE A 222 0.43 -0.30 -7.99
C ILE A 222 1.65 -0.97 -7.35
N ILE A 223 2.22 -0.30 -6.34
CA ILE A 223 3.34 -0.81 -5.55
C ILE A 223 3.00 -0.65 -4.06
N PRO A 224 2.12 -1.51 -3.50
CA PRO A 224 1.86 -1.53 -2.07
C PRO A 224 3.08 -2.06 -1.32
N VAL A 225 3.51 -1.33 -0.28
CA VAL A 225 4.72 -1.64 0.48
C VAL A 225 4.34 -1.94 1.93
N VAL A 226 4.86 -3.02 2.48
CA VAL A 226 4.65 -3.52 3.86
C VAL A 226 3.18 -3.48 4.29
N ILE A 227 2.34 -4.11 3.48
CA ILE A 227 0.90 -4.26 3.73
C ILE A 227 0.44 -5.67 3.29
N ASP A 228 1.01 -6.68 3.88
CA ASP A 228 0.78 -8.09 3.58
C ASP A 228 -0.47 -8.62 4.31
N VAL A 229 -1.66 -8.05 4.00
CA VAL A 229 -2.88 -8.30 4.80
C VAL A 229 -4.19 -8.09 4.01
N LEU A 230 -4.31 -8.56 2.81
CA LEU A 230 -5.62 -8.64 2.17
C LEU A 230 -6.37 -9.91 2.64
N ASN A 231 -7.70 -9.93 2.44
CA ASN A 231 -8.56 -11.00 2.96
C ASN A 231 -8.41 -11.10 4.49
N LEU A 232 -8.89 -10.05 5.15
CA LEU A 232 -8.56 -9.74 6.55
C LEU A 232 -8.90 -10.86 7.52
N GLU A 233 -10.08 -11.48 7.40
CA GLU A 233 -10.53 -12.45 8.40
C GLU A 233 -9.57 -13.64 8.52
N PRO A 234 -9.30 -14.43 7.45
CA PRO A 234 -8.37 -15.55 7.54
C PRO A 234 -6.93 -15.11 7.84
N SER A 235 -6.51 -13.92 7.38
CA SER A 235 -5.17 -13.40 7.65
C SER A 235 -4.95 -13.15 9.15
N PHE A 236 -5.92 -12.57 9.85
CA PHE A 236 -5.81 -12.32 11.29
C PHE A 236 -6.05 -13.57 12.14
N GLU A 237 -6.94 -14.48 11.74
CA GLU A 237 -7.07 -15.78 12.39
C GLU A 237 -5.75 -16.59 12.31
N HIS A 238 -5.06 -16.53 11.17
CA HIS A 238 -3.74 -17.11 11.00
C HIS A 238 -2.67 -16.42 11.86
N HIS A 239 -2.72 -15.09 11.97
CA HIS A 239 -1.83 -14.32 12.82
C HIS A 239 -1.88 -14.82 14.27
N TRP A 240 -3.09 -14.93 14.84
CA TRP A 240 -3.27 -15.49 16.18
C TRP A 240 -2.80 -16.93 16.28
N SER A 241 -3.18 -17.75 15.31
CA SER A 241 -2.84 -19.18 15.32
C SER A 241 -1.34 -19.45 15.23
N ALA A 242 -0.59 -18.53 14.64
CA ALA A 242 0.87 -18.61 14.57
C ALA A 242 1.54 -18.12 15.87
N TYR A 243 1.04 -17.03 16.47
CA TYR A 243 1.70 -16.38 17.61
C TYR A 243 1.11 -16.73 18.96
N GLY A 244 -0.21 -17.00 19.06
CA GLY A 244 -0.96 -17.17 20.31
C GLY A 244 -1.27 -15.85 21.01
N PHE A 245 -0.99 -14.73 20.37
CA PHE A 245 -1.28 -13.37 20.84
C PHE A 245 -1.38 -12.42 19.63
N TRP A 246 -1.95 -11.24 19.87
CA TRP A 246 -1.92 -10.14 18.91
C TRP A 246 -0.57 -9.43 18.99
N ALA A 247 0.13 -9.29 17.87
CA ALA A 247 1.43 -8.62 17.85
C ALA A 247 1.33 -7.20 18.43
N PRO A 248 2.33 -6.74 19.23
CA PRO A 248 2.29 -5.39 19.82
C PRO A 248 2.09 -4.27 18.82
N ALA A 249 2.50 -4.45 17.57
CA ALA A 249 2.33 -3.49 16.51
C ALA A 249 0.87 -3.17 16.16
N ILE A 250 -0.08 -4.07 16.48
CA ILE A 250 -1.53 -3.85 16.27
C ILE A 250 -2.28 -3.52 17.56
N GLN A 251 -1.56 -3.04 18.60
CA GLN A 251 -2.13 -2.76 19.91
C GLN A 251 -3.28 -1.74 19.86
N ASP A 252 -3.24 -0.75 18.99
CA ASP A 252 -4.32 0.24 18.83
C ASP A 252 -5.67 -0.40 18.54
N TYR A 253 -5.69 -1.48 17.75
CA TYR A 253 -6.92 -2.23 17.45
C TYR A 253 -7.35 -3.09 18.63
N VAL A 254 -6.40 -3.64 19.39
CA VAL A 254 -6.67 -4.43 20.60
C VAL A 254 -7.24 -3.54 21.71
N ASP A 255 -6.67 -2.35 21.92
CA ASP A 255 -7.13 -1.39 22.92
C ASP A 255 -8.54 -0.86 22.64
N MET A 256 -8.93 -0.78 21.37
CA MET A 256 -10.29 -0.45 20.93
C MET A 256 -11.22 -1.68 20.88
N GLU A 257 -10.74 -2.87 21.33
CA GLU A 257 -11.50 -4.12 21.32
C GLU A 257 -12.07 -4.49 19.92
N ILE A 258 -11.36 -4.09 18.85
CA ILE A 258 -11.79 -4.37 17.48
C ILE A 258 -11.85 -5.89 17.23
N MET A 259 -10.94 -6.65 17.84
CA MET A 259 -10.88 -8.10 17.67
C MET A 259 -12.10 -8.82 18.29
N ASP A 260 -12.84 -8.17 19.20
CA ASP A 260 -14.05 -8.73 19.82
C ASP A 260 -15.27 -8.69 18.90
N TRP A 261 -15.15 -8.01 17.76
CA TRP A 261 -16.17 -8.00 16.70
C TRP A 261 -16.04 -9.16 15.71
N TRP A 262 -15.01 -10.00 15.83
CA TRP A 262 -14.76 -11.09 14.88
C TRP A 262 -15.93 -12.04 14.76
N GLY A 263 -16.38 -12.28 13.50
CA GLY A 263 -17.52 -13.13 13.18
C GLY A 263 -18.89 -12.48 13.42
N THR A 264 -18.94 -11.14 13.62
CA THR A 264 -20.20 -10.39 13.62
C THR A 264 -20.53 -9.89 12.22
N LYS A 265 -21.79 -9.63 11.96
CA LYS A 265 -22.24 -9.04 10.68
C LYS A 265 -21.69 -7.61 10.47
N GLU A 266 -21.49 -6.88 11.56
CA GLU A 266 -20.89 -5.56 11.55
C GLU A 266 -19.44 -5.60 11.06
N MET A 267 -18.66 -6.61 11.47
CA MET A 267 -17.30 -6.80 10.99
C MET A 267 -17.27 -7.22 9.52
N GLU A 268 -18.15 -8.14 9.12
CA GLU A 268 -18.32 -8.53 7.70
C GLU A 268 -18.63 -7.30 6.84
N SER A 269 -19.60 -6.48 7.28
CA SER A 269 -19.97 -5.24 6.58
C SER A 269 -18.84 -4.22 6.51
N LEU A 270 -18.03 -4.07 7.58
CA LEU A 270 -16.84 -3.22 7.54
C LEU A 270 -15.82 -3.74 6.51
N PHE A 271 -15.58 -5.04 6.48
CA PHE A 271 -14.63 -5.62 5.53
C PHE A 271 -15.08 -5.45 4.09
N GLU A 272 -16.38 -5.60 3.80
CA GLU A 272 -16.94 -5.29 2.49
C GLU A 272 -16.62 -3.85 2.04
N LEU A 273 -16.58 -2.92 3.01
CA LEU A 273 -16.32 -1.51 2.74
C LEU A 273 -14.82 -1.18 2.61
N VAL A 274 -13.95 -1.81 3.41
CA VAL A 274 -12.55 -1.37 3.54
C VAL A 274 -11.51 -2.37 3.03
N ASP A 275 -11.83 -3.69 2.93
CA ASP A 275 -10.85 -4.67 2.48
C ASP A 275 -10.72 -4.66 0.95
N PRO A 276 -9.55 -4.31 0.42
CA PRO A 276 -9.33 -4.32 -1.03
C PRO A 276 -9.59 -5.68 -1.69
N PHE A 277 -9.54 -6.78 -0.93
CA PHE A 277 -9.81 -8.11 -1.44
C PHE A 277 -11.23 -8.27 -2.00
N ASN A 278 -12.20 -7.54 -1.47
CA ASN A 278 -13.60 -7.60 -1.92
C ASN A 278 -13.82 -7.01 -3.32
N VAL A 279 -12.86 -6.24 -3.81
CA VAL A 279 -12.86 -5.70 -5.17
C VAL A 279 -11.65 -6.20 -5.98
N LYS A 280 -11.10 -7.37 -5.62
CA LYS A 280 -9.86 -7.91 -6.22
C LYS A 280 -9.92 -8.02 -7.75
N GLU A 281 -11.08 -8.27 -8.31
CA GLU A 281 -11.31 -8.39 -9.76
C GLU A 281 -10.96 -7.09 -10.53
N ARG A 282 -10.91 -5.95 -9.82
CA ARG A 282 -10.55 -4.66 -10.40
C ARG A 282 -9.04 -4.49 -10.60
N TYR A 283 -8.22 -5.30 -9.92
CA TYR A 283 -6.76 -5.17 -9.96
C TYR A 283 -6.14 -5.86 -11.18
N GLN A 284 -6.57 -5.47 -12.38
CA GLN A 284 -6.03 -6.01 -13.65
C GLN A 284 -4.64 -5.44 -14.00
N MET A 285 -4.30 -4.26 -13.45
CA MET A 285 -3.01 -3.61 -13.68
C MET A 285 -1.85 -4.41 -13.07
N PRO A 286 -0.62 -4.22 -13.58
CA PRO A 286 0.59 -4.76 -12.97
C PRO A 286 0.76 -4.31 -11.51
N LYS A 287 1.19 -5.22 -10.65
CA LYS A 287 1.39 -4.95 -9.23
C LYS A 287 2.66 -5.61 -8.69
N LEU A 288 3.42 -4.85 -7.89
CA LEU A 288 4.58 -5.32 -7.15
C LEU A 288 4.32 -5.15 -5.65
N LEU A 289 4.18 -6.26 -4.93
CA LEU A 289 3.95 -6.28 -3.48
C LEU A 289 5.31 -6.39 -2.79
N VAL A 290 5.74 -5.32 -2.12
CA VAL A 290 7.02 -5.28 -1.42
C VAL A 290 6.79 -5.46 0.07
N ASN A 291 7.20 -6.60 0.61
CA ASN A 291 6.98 -6.98 2.00
C ASN A 291 8.31 -7.26 2.72
N ALA A 292 8.34 -7.09 4.03
CA ALA A 292 9.47 -7.45 4.87
C ALA A 292 9.29 -8.86 5.43
N ALA A 293 10.34 -9.69 5.34
CA ALA A 293 10.27 -11.07 5.87
C ALA A 293 10.27 -11.12 7.41
N GLY A 294 10.58 -10.00 8.07
CA GLY A 294 10.57 -9.86 9.53
C GLY A 294 9.63 -8.75 10.03
N ASP A 295 8.52 -8.49 9.31
CA ASP A 295 7.54 -7.46 9.64
C ASP A 295 6.91 -7.68 11.02
N GLN A 296 6.72 -6.59 11.80
CA GLN A 296 6.12 -6.63 13.12
C GLN A 296 4.59 -6.69 13.08
N PHE A 297 3.98 -6.24 11.99
CA PHE A 297 2.53 -6.20 11.80
C PHE A 297 2.00 -7.45 11.13
N PHE A 298 2.71 -7.94 10.09
CA PHE A 298 2.21 -8.96 9.18
C PHE A 298 3.10 -10.20 9.18
N ILE A 299 2.46 -11.36 9.27
CA ILE A 299 3.18 -12.63 9.19
C ILE A 299 3.69 -12.84 7.76
N PRO A 300 4.95 -13.28 7.56
CA PRO A 300 5.51 -13.42 6.21
C PRO A 300 4.80 -14.45 5.32
N THR A 301 3.89 -15.24 5.88
CA THR A 301 3.05 -16.20 5.14
C THR A 301 1.67 -15.66 4.78
N SER A 302 1.38 -14.38 4.99
CA SER A 302 0.05 -13.79 4.78
C SER A 302 -0.38 -13.78 3.32
N SER A 303 0.54 -13.68 2.37
CA SER A 303 0.21 -13.68 0.94
C SER A 303 -0.55 -14.93 0.47
N GLN A 304 -0.48 -16.05 1.20
CA GLN A 304 -1.26 -17.27 0.89
C GLN A 304 -2.78 -17.06 0.88
N PHE A 305 -3.30 -16.01 1.55
CA PHE A 305 -4.73 -15.77 1.68
C PHE A 305 -5.31 -14.92 0.55
N TYR A 306 -4.47 -14.36 -0.33
CA TYR A 306 -4.95 -13.45 -1.34
C TYR A 306 -4.17 -13.46 -2.66
N PHE A 307 -2.86 -13.79 -2.65
CA PHE A 307 -2.00 -13.55 -3.80
C PHE A 307 -2.44 -14.33 -5.04
N ASP A 308 -2.81 -15.60 -4.88
CA ASP A 308 -3.18 -16.45 -6.02
C ASP A 308 -4.50 -15.98 -6.67
N GLU A 309 -5.39 -15.37 -5.89
CA GLU A 309 -6.67 -14.87 -6.38
C GLU A 309 -6.61 -13.49 -7.05
N LEU A 310 -5.48 -12.78 -6.94
CA LEU A 310 -5.31 -11.49 -7.62
C LEU A 310 -5.18 -11.70 -9.12
N PRO A 311 -5.96 -10.99 -9.96
CA PRO A 311 -5.86 -11.11 -11.42
C PRO A 311 -4.66 -10.34 -11.97
N GLY A 312 -4.38 -10.56 -13.25
CA GLY A 312 -3.36 -9.83 -14.00
C GLY A 312 -1.93 -10.10 -13.55
N GLU A 313 -1.03 -9.22 -13.95
CA GLU A 313 0.39 -9.33 -13.68
C GLU A 313 0.70 -8.96 -12.22
N LYS A 314 1.32 -9.87 -11.46
CA LYS A 314 1.54 -9.73 -10.02
C LYS A 314 2.87 -10.31 -9.59
N TYR A 315 3.57 -9.61 -8.71
CA TYR A 315 4.88 -10.00 -8.21
C TYR A 315 4.98 -9.79 -6.71
N LEU A 316 5.69 -10.70 -6.04
CA LEU A 316 6.10 -10.59 -4.65
C LEU A 316 7.58 -10.20 -4.55
N ARG A 317 7.89 -9.39 -3.56
CA ARG A 317 9.23 -9.08 -3.10
C ARG A 317 9.26 -9.14 -1.59
N TYR A 318 9.60 -10.29 -1.01
CA TYR A 318 9.93 -10.38 0.41
C TYR A 318 11.39 -9.98 0.62
N VAL A 319 11.64 -8.98 1.46
CA VAL A 319 12.97 -8.47 1.77
C VAL A 319 13.48 -9.16 3.04
N PRO A 320 14.55 -9.98 2.95
CA PRO A 320 15.10 -10.67 4.11
C PRO A 320 15.78 -9.69 5.07
N ASN A 321 15.80 -10.03 6.36
CA ASN A 321 16.41 -9.21 7.42
C ASN A 321 15.87 -7.78 7.53
N ALA A 322 14.71 -7.51 6.92
CA ALA A 322 14.00 -6.25 7.03
C ALA A 322 12.84 -6.37 8.02
N ASP A 323 12.50 -5.27 8.65
CA ASP A 323 11.30 -5.06 9.44
C ASP A 323 10.30 -4.18 8.67
N HIS A 324 9.28 -3.67 9.36
CA HIS A 324 8.27 -2.80 8.75
C HIS A 324 8.86 -1.55 8.08
N ASN A 325 10.05 -1.10 8.47
CA ASN A 325 10.82 -0.06 7.77
C ASN A 325 11.67 -0.67 6.65
N VAL A 326 11.04 -1.29 5.68
CA VAL A 326 11.66 -2.12 4.64
C VAL A 326 12.69 -1.40 3.76
N ALA A 327 12.64 -0.07 3.70
CA ALA A 327 13.56 0.73 2.88
C ALA A 327 14.95 0.91 3.53
N GLU A 328 15.03 0.81 4.85
CA GLU A 328 16.27 1.11 5.58
C GLU A 328 17.30 -0.02 5.43
N GLY A 329 18.45 0.33 4.83
CA GLY A 329 19.58 -0.59 4.69
C GLY A 329 19.34 -1.76 3.73
N THR A 330 18.33 -1.66 2.85
CA THR A 330 17.95 -2.72 1.89
C THR A 330 17.99 -2.22 0.44
N ASP A 331 17.72 -3.12 -0.49
CA ASP A 331 17.61 -2.83 -1.92
C ASP A 331 16.15 -2.70 -2.42
N ALA A 332 15.19 -2.59 -1.50
CA ALA A 332 13.77 -2.50 -1.83
C ALA A 332 13.47 -1.33 -2.78
N LEU A 333 14.05 -0.15 -2.51
CA LEU A 333 13.85 1.03 -3.33
C LEU A 333 14.40 0.89 -4.75
N GLN A 334 15.51 0.16 -4.93
CA GLN A 334 16.07 -0.12 -6.26
C GLN A 334 15.14 -1.07 -7.04
N THR A 335 14.58 -2.08 -6.39
CA THR A 335 13.58 -2.97 -6.98
C THR A 335 12.32 -2.20 -7.41
N ILE A 336 11.83 -1.27 -6.57
CA ILE A 336 10.70 -0.40 -6.89
C ILE A 336 11.01 0.46 -8.14
N LEU A 337 12.20 1.08 -8.17
CA LEU A 337 12.63 1.87 -9.33
C LEU A 337 12.74 1.03 -10.61
N ALA A 338 13.28 -0.20 -10.53
CA ALA A 338 13.39 -1.11 -11.65
C ALA A 338 12.01 -1.49 -12.22
N PHE A 339 11.05 -1.79 -11.33
CA PHE A 339 9.68 -2.08 -11.72
C PHE A 339 9.00 -0.86 -12.35
N TYR A 340 9.09 0.32 -11.72
CA TYR A 340 8.54 1.56 -12.24
C TYR A 340 9.10 1.91 -13.63
N ALA A 341 10.43 1.84 -13.80
CA ALA A 341 11.05 2.07 -15.09
C ALA A 341 10.57 1.07 -16.17
N SER A 342 10.30 -0.18 -15.78
CA SER A 342 9.75 -1.19 -16.69
C SER A 342 8.32 -0.87 -17.14
N ILE A 343 7.48 -0.34 -16.25
CA ILE A 343 6.13 0.15 -16.59
C ILE A 343 6.24 1.31 -17.60
N LEU A 344 6.99 2.35 -17.27
CA LEU A 344 7.14 3.54 -18.11
C LEU A 344 7.62 3.25 -19.52
N ASN A 345 8.56 2.33 -19.65
CA ASN A 345 9.18 1.98 -20.95
C ASN A 345 8.51 0.78 -21.62
N LYS A 346 7.41 0.25 -21.05
CA LYS A 346 6.68 -0.92 -21.55
C LYS A 346 7.59 -2.13 -21.79
N VAL A 347 8.61 -2.28 -20.94
CA VAL A 347 9.52 -3.43 -20.97
C VAL A 347 8.80 -4.63 -20.36
N PRO A 348 8.74 -5.78 -21.06
CA PRO A 348 8.18 -7.00 -20.48
C PRO A 348 8.91 -7.36 -19.17
N ARG A 349 8.14 -7.67 -18.15
CA ARG A 349 8.67 -8.11 -16.87
C ARG A 349 8.88 -9.61 -16.88
N PRO A 350 9.74 -10.14 -15.97
CA PRO A 350 10.08 -11.55 -15.97
C PRO A 350 8.86 -12.47 -15.83
N GLU A 351 8.87 -13.56 -16.60
CA GLU A 351 7.92 -14.66 -16.50
C GLU A 351 8.55 -15.82 -15.73
N PHE A 352 7.98 -16.18 -14.62
CA PHE A 352 8.35 -17.34 -13.81
C PHE A 352 7.14 -17.89 -13.06
N SER A 353 7.24 -19.11 -12.62
CA SER A 353 6.23 -19.78 -11.80
C SER A 353 6.90 -20.61 -10.71
N TRP A 354 6.13 -20.98 -9.71
CA TRP A 354 6.59 -21.85 -8.63
C TRP A 354 5.50 -22.85 -8.26
N GLU A 355 5.95 -23.94 -7.66
CA GLU A 355 5.11 -24.94 -7.03
C GLU A 355 5.59 -25.20 -5.60
N LEU A 356 4.63 -25.28 -4.67
CA LEU A 356 4.87 -25.61 -3.27
C LEU A 356 4.57 -27.10 -3.09
N SER A 357 5.62 -27.93 -3.14
CA SER A 357 5.48 -29.38 -3.10
C SER A 357 5.15 -29.90 -1.69
N GLU A 358 4.49 -31.06 -1.61
CA GLU A 358 4.11 -31.71 -0.33
C GLU A 358 5.31 -32.05 0.56
N ASP A 359 6.47 -32.34 -0.05
CA ASP A 359 7.70 -32.65 0.67
C ASP A 359 8.38 -31.44 1.33
N GLY A 360 7.77 -30.25 1.18
CA GLY A 360 8.28 -29.00 1.71
C GLY A 360 9.22 -28.26 0.76
N SER A 361 9.46 -28.73 -0.47
CA SER A 361 10.27 -27.95 -1.43
C SER A 361 9.46 -26.84 -2.10
N ILE A 362 10.19 -25.79 -2.55
CA ILE A 362 9.69 -24.80 -3.49
C ILE A 362 10.44 -25.04 -4.81
N GLU A 363 9.69 -25.38 -5.85
CA GLU A 363 10.21 -25.60 -7.19
C GLU A 363 9.93 -24.37 -8.04
N VAL A 364 10.96 -23.77 -8.63
CA VAL A 364 10.83 -22.54 -9.44
C VAL A 364 11.31 -22.83 -10.86
N ILE A 365 10.51 -22.40 -11.82
CA ILE A 365 10.89 -22.34 -13.23
C ILE A 365 10.81 -20.91 -13.73
N SER A 366 11.87 -20.43 -14.37
CA SER A 366 11.89 -19.12 -15.02
C SER A 366 12.00 -19.28 -16.53
N LYS A 367 11.08 -18.62 -17.25
CA LYS A 367 11.16 -18.48 -18.71
C LYS A 367 12.05 -17.31 -19.12
N SER A 368 12.29 -16.37 -18.21
CA SER A 368 13.19 -15.24 -18.41
C SER A 368 14.60 -15.57 -17.95
N GLN A 369 15.58 -14.94 -18.55
CA GLN A 369 16.98 -15.13 -18.14
C GLN A 369 17.17 -14.57 -16.73
N VAL A 370 17.61 -15.43 -15.81
CA VAL A 370 17.87 -15.08 -14.41
C VAL A 370 19.37 -14.81 -14.24
N LYS A 371 19.71 -13.74 -13.52
CA LYS A 371 21.07 -13.40 -13.12
C LYS A 371 21.53 -14.24 -11.93
N GLU A 372 20.67 -14.40 -10.95
CA GLU A 372 20.95 -15.12 -9.71
C GLU A 372 19.67 -15.66 -9.09
N VAL A 373 19.74 -16.84 -8.45
CA VAL A 373 18.64 -17.43 -7.69
C VAL A 373 19.13 -17.84 -6.31
N MET A 374 18.50 -17.35 -5.27
CA MET A 374 18.86 -17.58 -3.87
C MET A 374 17.69 -18.19 -3.11
N MET A 375 17.95 -19.17 -2.26
CA MET A 375 17.04 -19.54 -1.18
C MET A 375 17.41 -18.72 0.05
N TRP A 376 16.47 -17.95 0.56
CA TRP A 376 16.56 -17.31 1.87
C TRP A 376 15.85 -18.16 2.91
N SER A 377 16.49 -18.37 4.08
CA SER A 377 15.87 -19.13 5.17
C SER A 377 16.25 -18.59 6.54
N ALA A 378 15.31 -18.71 7.50
CA ALA A 378 15.51 -18.39 8.90
C ALA A 378 14.89 -19.48 9.77
N THR A 379 15.52 -19.78 10.93
CA THR A 379 15.01 -20.78 11.89
C THR A 379 14.69 -20.11 13.21
N ASN A 380 13.53 -20.46 13.78
CA ASN A 380 13.20 -20.15 15.17
C ASN A 380 12.85 -21.46 15.89
N GLU A 381 13.73 -21.90 16.79
CA GLU A 381 13.60 -23.17 17.51
C GLU A 381 12.52 -23.11 18.62
N LYS A 382 12.00 -21.93 18.94
CA LYS A 382 11.09 -21.71 20.10
C LYS A 382 9.66 -21.42 19.69
N ALA A 383 9.46 -20.69 18.60
CA ALA A 383 8.14 -20.18 18.21
C ALA A 383 8.01 -20.05 16.68
N ARG A 384 6.80 -20.09 16.17
CA ARG A 384 6.48 -19.78 14.76
C ARG A 384 6.41 -18.26 14.55
N ASP A 385 7.46 -17.56 15.01
CA ASP A 385 7.56 -16.10 15.02
C ASP A 385 8.86 -15.68 14.35
N PHE A 386 8.75 -15.07 13.16
CA PHE A 386 9.87 -14.63 12.33
C PHE A 386 10.01 -13.11 12.29
N ARG A 387 9.35 -12.39 13.20
CA ARG A 387 9.54 -10.94 13.33
C ARG A 387 11.00 -10.64 13.63
N LYS A 388 11.52 -9.57 13.03
CA LYS A 388 12.91 -9.14 13.23
C LYS A 388 13.21 -8.85 14.72
N ASP A 389 12.23 -8.36 15.47
CA ASP A 389 12.35 -8.13 16.92
C ASP A 389 12.59 -9.44 17.70
N THR A 390 12.13 -10.57 17.17
CA THR A 390 12.26 -11.89 17.79
C THR A 390 13.52 -12.62 17.36
N ILE A 391 13.82 -12.63 16.06
CA ILE A 391 14.93 -13.46 15.51
C ILE A 391 16.12 -12.64 15.04
N GLY A 392 16.05 -11.30 15.06
CA GLY A 392 17.12 -10.44 14.53
C GLY A 392 17.37 -10.66 13.04
N ASN A 393 18.59 -10.42 12.59
CA ASN A 393 19.03 -10.65 11.20
C ASN A 393 19.41 -12.12 10.96
N SER A 394 18.48 -13.04 11.15
CA SER A 394 18.72 -14.48 11.08
C SER A 394 18.44 -15.11 9.72
N TRP A 395 17.98 -14.34 8.75
CA TRP A 395 17.81 -14.82 7.40
C TRP A 395 19.17 -14.98 6.72
N VAL A 396 19.44 -16.19 6.22
CA VAL A 396 20.66 -16.54 5.50
C VAL A 396 20.34 -16.98 4.09
N ALA A 397 21.23 -16.63 3.16
CA ALA A 397 21.11 -16.93 1.75
C ALA A 397 21.90 -18.17 1.36
N GLU A 398 21.34 -18.97 0.46
CA GLU A 398 22.00 -20.09 -0.20
C GLU A 398 21.76 -19.98 -1.70
N ASN A 399 22.82 -20.06 -2.51
CA ASN A 399 22.71 -19.99 -3.96
C ASN A 399 22.12 -21.30 -4.51
N LEU A 400 21.06 -21.17 -5.32
CA LEU A 400 20.43 -22.30 -6.00
C LEU A 400 20.96 -22.43 -7.43
N LYS A 401 21.21 -23.66 -7.83
CA LYS A 401 21.60 -24.00 -9.20
C LYS A 401 20.44 -24.68 -9.91
N GLN A 402 20.30 -24.38 -11.19
CA GLN A 402 19.34 -25.03 -12.05
C GLN A 402 19.74 -26.54 -12.23
N ASN A 403 18.75 -27.39 -12.09
CA ASN A 403 18.95 -28.83 -12.35
C ASN A 403 18.82 -29.15 -13.86
N GLU A 404 18.94 -30.44 -14.23
CA GLU A 404 18.86 -30.89 -15.62
C GLU A 404 17.50 -30.65 -16.26
N ASP A 405 16.43 -30.55 -15.46
CA ASP A 405 15.05 -30.27 -15.91
C ASP A 405 14.74 -28.76 -16.02
N GLY A 406 15.72 -27.91 -15.74
CA GLY A 406 15.56 -26.47 -15.81
C GLY A 406 14.93 -25.85 -14.55
N LEU A 407 14.82 -26.59 -13.44
CA LEU A 407 14.21 -26.15 -12.19
C LEU A 407 15.27 -25.66 -11.19
N TYR A 408 14.90 -24.67 -10.39
CA TYR A 408 15.57 -24.32 -9.15
C TYR A 408 14.76 -24.88 -7.99
N ILE A 409 15.36 -25.70 -7.15
CA ILE A 409 14.67 -26.39 -6.06
C ILE A 409 15.21 -25.90 -4.73
N ALA A 410 14.38 -25.21 -3.97
CA ALA A 410 14.65 -24.82 -2.60
C ALA A 410 14.12 -25.90 -1.65
N ARG A 411 15.04 -26.63 -1.03
CA ARG A 411 14.71 -27.69 -0.06
C ARG A 411 15.53 -27.47 1.21
N PRO A 412 15.04 -26.66 2.17
CA PRO A 412 15.79 -26.42 3.38
C PRO A 412 15.83 -27.67 4.26
N SER A 413 16.93 -27.83 5.00
CA SER A 413 16.99 -28.85 6.04
C SER A 413 15.94 -28.56 7.10
N MET A 414 15.18 -29.60 7.52
CA MET A 414 14.23 -29.48 8.61
C MET A 414 14.93 -29.12 9.92
N PRO A 415 14.40 -28.18 10.72
CA PRO A 415 14.93 -27.88 12.04
C PRO A 415 14.66 -29.08 12.97
N LYS A 416 15.52 -29.27 13.97
CA LYS A 416 15.32 -30.34 14.98
C LYS A 416 14.14 -30.03 15.88
N GLU A 417 13.92 -28.76 16.16
CA GLU A 417 12.84 -28.22 16.97
C GLU A 417 12.39 -26.89 16.37
N GLY A 418 11.15 -26.49 16.62
CA GLY A 418 10.58 -25.23 16.14
C GLY A 418 10.25 -25.20 14.65
N TRP A 419 10.47 -24.08 14.01
CA TRP A 419 10.04 -23.79 12.63
C TRP A 419 11.16 -23.16 11.82
N LYS A 420 11.11 -23.40 10.51
CA LYS A 420 11.96 -22.74 9.52
C LYS A 420 11.10 -22.05 8.48
N ALA A 421 11.32 -20.76 8.28
CA ALA A 421 10.76 -19.98 7.19
C ALA A 421 11.76 -19.91 6.03
N TYR A 422 11.28 -19.94 4.78
CA TYR A 422 12.13 -19.85 3.58
C TYR A 422 11.33 -19.42 2.36
N PHE A 423 12.02 -18.82 1.40
CA PHE A 423 11.51 -18.42 0.10
C PHE A 423 12.64 -18.40 -0.93
N VAL A 424 12.28 -18.32 -2.21
CA VAL A 424 13.23 -18.15 -3.31
C VAL A 424 13.21 -16.73 -3.82
N GLU A 425 14.37 -16.10 -3.93
CA GLU A 425 14.59 -14.80 -4.56
C GLU A 425 15.26 -15.01 -5.91
N MET A 426 14.72 -14.39 -6.95
CA MET A 426 15.26 -14.34 -8.29
C MET A 426 15.65 -12.90 -8.65
N THR A 427 16.87 -12.72 -9.11
CA THR A 427 17.37 -11.43 -9.59
C THR A 427 17.40 -11.42 -11.11
N TYR A 428 16.78 -10.39 -11.70
CA TYR A 428 16.73 -10.16 -13.15
C TYR A 428 17.39 -8.83 -13.49
N GLU A 429 18.24 -8.83 -14.50
CA GLU A 429 18.78 -7.58 -15.05
C GLU A 429 17.73 -6.86 -15.88
N THR A 430 17.60 -5.54 -15.66
CA THR A 430 16.78 -4.71 -16.53
C THR A 430 17.61 -3.92 -17.54
N PRO A 431 17.02 -3.47 -18.66
CA PRO A 431 17.71 -2.64 -19.63
C PRO A 431 18.19 -1.28 -19.07
N PHE A 432 17.81 -0.96 -17.84
CA PHE A 432 18.14 0.31 -17.18
C PHE A 432 19.38 0.20 -16.28
N GLY A 433 20.04 -0.96 -16.23
CA GLY A 433 21.16 -1.23 -15.33
C GLY A 433 20.76 -1.38 -13.85
N LEU A 434 19.49 -1.63 -13.60
CA LEU A 434 18.92 -1.90 -12.28
C LEU A 434 18.53 -3.38 -12.18
N ASP A 435 18.76 -3.98 -11.03
CA ASP A 435 18.29 -5.34 -10.76
C ASP A 435 16.83 -5.31 -10.28
N LEU A 436 15.98 -6.13 -10.91
CA LEU A 436 14.62 -6.39 -10.45
C LEU A 436 14.61 -7.70 -9.67
N LYS A 437 14.42 -7.61 -8.36
CA LYS A 437 14.37 -8.77 -7.47
C LYS A 437 12.93 -9.15 -7.16
N LEU A 438 12.59 -10.39 -7.44
CA LEU A 438 11.26 -10.96 -7.24
C LEU A 438 11.37 -12.23 -6.41
N THR A 439 10.32 -12.56 -5.65
CA THR A 439 10.35 -13.72 -4.77
C THR A 439 9.14 -14.63 -4.95
N THR A 440 9.26 -15.86 -4.47
CA THR A 440 8.10 -16.69 -4.16
C THR A 440 7.44 -16.21 -2.87
N PRO A 441 6.24 -16.70 -2.52
CA PRO A 441 5.72 -16.61 -1.15
C PRO A 441 6.69 -17.22 -0.14
N VAL A 442 6.63 -16.74 1.09
CA VAL A 442 7.35 -17.37 2.21
C VAL A 442 6.61 -18.63 2.63
N ARG A 443 7.35 -19.74 2.74
CA ARG A 443 6.88 -21.00 3.31
C ARG A 443 7.46 -21.22 4.70
N VAL A 444 6.70 -21.87 5.57
CA VAL A 444 7.16 -22.27 6.91
C VAL A 444 7.01 -23.77 7.07
N THR A 445 8.05 -24.42 7.59
CA THR A 445 8.06 -25.87 7.85
C THR A 445 8.51 -26.17 9.29
N PRO A 446 7.87 -27.12 10.02
CA PRO A 446 6.64 -27.80 9.63
C PRO A 446 5.48 -26.83 9.44
N ASP A 447 4.56 -27.15 8.53
CA ASP A 447 3.38 -26.34 8.29
C ASP A 447 2.29 -26.65 9.34
N THR A 448 2.61 -26.30 10.58
CA THR A 448 1.72 -26.48 11.74
C THR A 448 1.58 -25.18 12.49
N LEU A 449 0.35 -24.85 12.86
CA LEU A 449 0.03 -23.70 13.69
C LEU A 449 0.02 -24.13 15.16
N PRO A 450 0.81 -23.48 16.05
CA PRO A 450 0.92 -23.89 17.45
C PRO A 450 -0.32 -23.57 18.29
N PHE A 451 -1.18 -22.66 17.85
CA PHE A 451 -2.34 -22.21 18.60
C PHE A 451 -3.62 -22.33 17.77
N GLU A 452 -4.75 -22.59 18.44
CA GLU A 452 -6.07 -22.58 17.85
C GLU A 452 -6.74 -21.23 18.10
N TYR A 453 -7.04 -20.47 17.05
CA TYR A 453 -7.83 -19.25 17.21
C TYR A 453 -9.27 -19.61 17.61
N LYS A 454 -9.76 -18.91 18.61
CA LYS A 454 -11.15 -19.02 19.04
C LYS A 454 -11.80 -17.65 19.00
N ARG A 455 -12.87 -17.56 18.24
CA ARG A 455 -13.70 -16.34 18.23
C ARG A 455 -14.22 -16.04 19.64
N PRO A 456 -14.44 -14.77 19.98
CA PRO A 456 -14.99 -14.38 21.26
C PRO A 456 -16.31 -15.11 21.57
N GLU A 457 -16.42 -15.73 22.76
CA GLU A 457 -17.65 -16.43 23.17
C GLU A 457 -18.86 -15.50 23.23
N LYS A 458 -18.64 -14.26 23.64
CA LYS A 458 -19.65 -13.21 23.69
C LYS A 458 -19.32 -12.17 22.64
N GLN A 459 -19.98 -12.28 21.51
CA GLN A 459 -19.86 -11.29 20.45
C GLN A 459 -20.43 -9.93 20.86
N LYS A 460 -19.78 -8.87 20.41
CA LYS A 460 -20.29 -7.49 20.51
C LYS A 460 -21.56 -7.33 19.65
N LYS A 461 -22.34 -6.31 19.96
CA LYS A 461 -23.58 -5.97 19.26
C LYS A 461 -23.51 -4.53 18.78
N GLY A 462 -23.74 -4.32 17.52
CA GLY A 462 -23.69 -3.03 16.88
C GLY A 462 -24.98 -2.67 16.12
N PHE A 463 -24.84 -1.90 15.06
CA PHE A 463 -25.97 -1.34 14.32
C PHE A 463 -26.83 -2.44 13.65
N LEU A 464 -26.24 -3.53 13.16
CA LEU A 464 -27.00 -4.63 12.53
C LEU A 464 -27.67 -5.53 13.56
N SER A 465 -27.09 -5.67 14.73
CA SER A 465 -27.66 -6.52 15.79
C SER A 465 -28.94 -5.92 16.41
N ASN A 466 -29.20 -4.61 16.22
CA ASN A 466 -30.36 -3.90 16.73
C ASN A 466 -31.53 -3.86 15.71
N LEU A 467 -31.36 -4.45 14.53
CA LEU A 467 -32.37 -4.47 13.45
C LEU A 467 -33.26 -5.73 13.47
N ASN A 468 -33.12 -6.61 14.48
CA ASN A 468 -33.92 -7.83 14.68
C ASN A 468 -34.97 -7.70 15.75
#